data_eca29a42c8843dd55e1f2182e17fc504
#
_entry.id   eca29a42c8843dd55e1f2182e17fc504
#
_cell.length_a   1.000
_cell.length_b   1.000
_cell.length_c   1.000
_cell.angle_alpha   90.00
_cell.angle_beta   90.00
_cell.angle_gamma   90.00
#
_symmetry.space_group_name_H-M   'P 1'
#
loop_
_entity.id
_entity.type
_entity.pdbx_description
1 polymer ?
#
loop_
_entity_poly.entity_id
_entity_poly.type
_entity_poly.pdbx_seq_one_letter_code
_entity_poly.pdbx_strand_id
1 'polypeptide(L)'
;MEQNKQEKINKATFEGYLKENNLEQALTDRGQACIKGNIHIALSSTSSRKVQVFVCAMTKDGKINKAFEKWSTLLPDKTVSIAGILKENPSLDFEQAKEMATKLRVHCQMQEYVRMDDNGQEISMATFKTSLGGVTIIDSADKPFNPRFTFDADVYLNAISPFEQAGQQRARVEGILLEYDGCATKLSFTSTPETVDFILGNFEKGMTTRITGDVISIAERKEKSANVGGFGRKPEPEYEVTFVNELQICGGTGIMVDENSGGFKTEAIKEGLVKRTDKIAQNTQASNTTSTKGFATQPTQSTKKFAF
;
A
#
# COMPACT_ATOMS: atom_id res chain seq x y z
N MET A 1 27.47 -19.65 -21.38
CA MET A 1 26.26 -20.11 -20.66
C MET A 1 25.53 -18.85 -20.21
N GLU A 2 24.47 -18.46 -20.90
CA GLU A 2 23.59 -17.40 -20.43
C GLU A 2 22.94 -17.88 -19.13
N GLN A 3 23.35 -17.29 -18.00
CA GLN A 3 22.65 -17.48 -16.74
C GLN A 3 21.24 -16.96 -16.94
N ASN A 4 20.26 -17.84 -16.92
CA ASN A 4 18.86 -17.51 -16.86
C ASN A 4 18.69 -16.54 -15.67
N LYS A 5 18.57 -15.25 -15.99
CA LYS A 5 18.39 -14.18 -15.02
C LYS A 5 16.99 -14.39 -14.42
N GLN A 6 16.91 -15.17 -13.36
CA GLN A 6 15.65 -15.45 -12.69
C GLN A 6 15.06 -14.12 -12.25
N GLU A 7 13.95 -13.73 -12.84
CA GLU A 7 13.26 -12.48 -12.52
C GLU A 7 12.84 -12.51 -11.06
N LYS A 8 13.26 -11.50 -10.31
CA LYS A 8 12.94 -11.39 -8.88
C LYS A 8 11.49 -11.03 -8.71
N ILE A 9 10.81 -11.73 -7.82
CA ILE A 9 9.39 -11.52 -7.54
C ILE A 9 9.22 -10.39 -6.53
N ASN A 10 8.33 -9.46 -6.87
CA ASN A 10 7.75 -8.48 -5.97
C ASN A 10 6.28 -8.34 -6.36
N LYS A 11 5.42 -9.11 -5.71
CA LYS A 11 4.02 -9.19 -6.05
C LYS A 11 3.16 -9.14 -4.79
N ALA A 12 2.19 -8.23 -4.77
CA ALA A 12 1.07 -8.29 -3.84
C ALA A 12 -0.21 -8.59 -4.63
N THR A 13 -1.14 -9.33 -4.01
CA THR A 13 -2.43 -9.68 -4.59
C THR A 13 -3.52 -9.26 -3.62
N PHE A 14 -4.40 -8.38 -4.09
CA PHE A 14 -5.56 -7.93 -3.33
C PHE A 14 -6.82 -8.46 -4.01
N GLU A 15 -7.52 -9.32 -3.31
CA GLU A 15 -8.83 -9.84 -3.72
C GLU A 15 -9.86 -9.40 -2.69
N GLY A 16 -10.90 -8.68 -3.14
CA GLY A 16 -11.88 -8.09 -2.25
C GLY A 16 -12.92 -7.27 -3.00
N TYR A 17 -13.59 -6.42 -2.27
CA TYR A 17 -14.69 -5.58 -2.74
C TYR A 17 -14.19 -4.15 -3.03
N LEU A 18 -14.64 -3.55 -4.11
CA LEU A 18 -14.30 -2.17 -4.46
C LEU A 18 -14.96 -1.21 -3.47
N LYS A 19 -14.16 -0.65 -2.54
CA LYS A 19 -14.65 0.29 -1.52
C LYS A 19 -14.81 1.69 -2.08
N GLU A 20 -13.77 2.18 -2.78
CA GLU A 20 -13.75 3.50 -3.42
C GLU A 20 -13.02 3.40 -4.75
N ASN A 21 -13.46 4.21 -5.71
CA ASN A 21 -12.86 4.27 -7.03
C ASN A 21 -12.64 5.73 -7.44
N ASN A 22 -11.37 6.14 -7.47
CA ASN A 22 -10.95 7.47 -7.87
C ASN A 22 -10.03 7.39 -9.10
N LEU A 23 -10.37 6.50 -10.05
CA LEU A 23 -9.67 6.39 -11.31
C LEU A 23 -10.18 7.42 -12.29
N GLU A 24 -9.28 7.98 -13.08
CA GLU A 24 -9.61 8.86 -14.19
C GLU A 24 -8.78 8.49 -15.43
N GLN A 25 -9.36 8.72 -16.59
CA GLN A 25 -8.61 8.70 -17.84
C GLN A 25 -8.04 10.10 -18.07
N ALA A 26 -6.73 10.17 -18.34
CA ALA A 26 -6.01 11.41 -18.50
C ALA A 26 -4.97 11.30 -19.64
N LEU A 27 -4.29 12.39 -19.92
CA LEU A 27 -3.12 12.41 -20.78
C LEU A 27 -1.86 12.59 -19.91
N THR A 28 -0.80 11.92 -20.30
CA THR A 28 0.54 12.18 -19.74
C THR A 28 1.09 13.50 -20.31
N ASP A 29 2.16 14.02 -19.74
CA ASP A 29 2.84 15.23 -20.25
C ASP A 29 3.30 15.08 -21.72
N ARG A 30 3.43 13.85 -22.21
CA ARG A 30 3.76 13.54 -23.62
C ARG A 30 2.52 13.32 -24.50
N GLY A 31 1.32 13.66 -24.01
CA GLY A 31 0.07 13.48 -24.74
C GLY A 31 -0.43 12.04 -24.91
N GLN A 32 0.17 11.08 -24.20
CA GLN A 32 -0.25 9.69 -24.24
C GLN A 32 -1.43 9.46 -23.28
N ALA A 33 -2.47 8.76 -23.73
CA ALA A 33 -3.59 8.38 -22.88
C ALA A 33 -3.12 7.45 -21.75
N CYS A 34 -3.58 7.71 -20.54
CA CYS A 34 -3.31 6.90 -19.36
C CYS A 34 -4.53 6.82 -18.44
N ILE A 35 -4.59 5.78 -17.62
CA ILE A 35 -5.49 5.66 -16.47
C ILE A 35 -4.64 5.89 -15.23
N LYS A 36 -5.04 6.83 -14.40
CA LYS A 36 -4.36 7.18 -13.14
C LYS A 36 -5.35 7.37 -12.02
N GLY A 37 -4.85 7.29 -10.79
CA GLY A 37 -5.63 7.49 -9.58
C GLY A 37 -5.43 6.40 -8.57
N ASN A 38 -6.46 6.14 -7.77
CA ASN A 38 -6.40 5.15 -6.71
C ASN A 38 -7.72 4.37 -6.65
N ILE A 39 -7.62 3.12 -6.28
CA ILE A 39 -8.75 2.32 -5.81
C ILE A 39 -8.52 1.88 -4.37
N HIS A 40 -9.59 1.74 -3.62
CA HIS A 40 -9.56 1.12 -2.29
C HIS A 40 -10.30 -0.21 -2.37
N ILE A 41 -9.64 -1.27 -1.94
CA ILE A 41 -10.19 -2.63 -1.88
C ILE A 41 -10.42 -2.98 -0.43
N ALA A 42 -11.60 -3.48 -0.08
CA ALA A 42 -11.96 -3.85 1.27
C ALA A 42 -12.16 -5.36 1.42
N LEU A 43 -11.81 -5.87 2.59
CA LEU A 43 -12.22 -7.18 3.10
C LEU A 43 -13.41 -7.03 4.03
N SER A 44 -13.42 -5.98 4.86
CA SER A 44 -14.46 -5.65 5.83
C SER A 44 -14.55 -4.13 5.99
N SER A 45 -15.45 -3.67 6.84
CA SER A 45 -15.59 -2.25 7.20
C SER A 45 -14.30 -1.65 7.79
N THR A 46 -13.52 -2.46 8.51
CA THR A 46 -12.28 -2.06 9.19
C THR A 46 -11.01 -2.45 8.43
N SER A 47 -11.10 -3.32 7.43
CA SER A 47 -9.94 -3.80 6.66
C SER A 47 -10.03 -3.39 5.20
N SER A 48 -9.16 -2.48 4.79
CA SER A 48 -9.07 -2.05 3.39
C SER A 48 -7.68 -1.58 3.02
N ARG A 49 -7.35 -1.64 1.72
CA ARG A 49 -6.08 -1.18 1.17
C ARG A 49 -6.27 -0.30 -0.05
N LYS A 50 -5.44 0.75 -0.08
CA LYS A 50 -5.31 1.65 -1.21
C LYS A 50 -4.30 1.07 -2.20
N VAL A 51 -4.67 1.03 -3.47
CA VAL A 51 -3.78 0.68 -4.57
C VAL A 51 -3.67 1.87 -5.52
N GLN A 52 -2.45 2.31 -5.78
CA GLN A 52 -2.16 3.35 -6.76
C GLN A 52 -2.15 2.73 -8.16
N VAL A 53 -2.79 3.40 -9.09
CA VAL A 53 -2.91 2.97 -10.49
C VAL A 53 -2.30 4.02 -11.40
N PHE A 54 -1.38 3.58 -12.27
CA PHE A 54 -0.87 4.38 -13.37
C PHE A 54 -0.54 3.47 -14.54
N VAL A 55 -1.38 3.48 -15.56
CA VAL A 55 -1.25 2.58 -16.71
C VAL A 55 -1.44 3.39 -18.00
N CYS A 56 -0.41 3.44 -18.84
CA CYS A 56 -0.45 4.10 -20.13
C CYS A 56 -1.04 3.18 -21.21
N ALA A 57 -1.69 3.76 -22.21
CA ALA A 57 -2.28 3.03 -23.34
C ALA A 57 -1.23 2.33 -24.21
N MET A 58 -0.02 2.85 -24.25
CA MET A 58 1.09 2.26 -24.99
C MET A 58 2.28 1.97 -24.09
N THR A 59 3.02 0.93 -24.39
CA THR A 59 4.29 0.60 -23.75
C THR A 59 5.39 1.57 -24.22
N LYS A 60 6.57 1.53 -23.56
CA LYS A 60 7.74 2.32 -23.97
C LYS A 60 8.19 2.03 -25.42
N ASP A 61 7.93 0.81 -25.88
CA ASP A 61 8.28 0.35 -27.24
C ASP A 61 7.18 0.68 -28.28
N GLY A 62 6.19 1.50 -27.93
CA GLY A 62 5.12 1.91 -28.81
C GLY A 62 4.05 0.84 -29.10
N LYS A 63 4.02 -0.26 -28.35
CA LYS A 63 3.02 -1.31 -28.49
C LYS A 63 1.79 -1.01 -27.62
N ILE A 64 0.63 -1.51 -28.05
CA ILE A 64 -0.62 -1.41 -27.27
C ILE A 64 -0.43 -2.14 -25.94
N ASN A 65 -0.75 -1.47 -24.86
CA ASN A 65 -0.68 -2.02 -23.52
C ASN A 65 -2.03 -2.68 -23.14
N LYS A 66 -2.09 -4.00 -23.20
CA LYS A 66 -3.28 -4.78 -22.86
C LYS A 66 -3.78 -4.53 -21.42
N ALA A 67 -2.90 -4.10 -20.51
CA ALA A 67 -3.32 -3.72 -19.16
C ALA A 67 -4.21 -2.47 -19.18
N PHE A 68 -3.98 -1.53 -20.09
CA PHE A 68 -4.80 -0.33 -20.22
C PHE A 68 -6.27 -0.68 -20.53
N GLU A 69 -6.49 -1.61 -21.45
CA GLU A 69 -7.85 -2.06 -21.79
C GLU A 69 -8.56 -2.66 -20.57
N LYS A 70 -7.86 -3.50 -19.81
CA LYS A 70 -8.42 -4.10 -18.60
C LYS A 70 -8.73 -3.04 -17.53
N TRP A 71 -7.83 -2.08 -17.32
CA TRP A 71 -8.05 -1.00 -16.36
C TRP A 71 -9.14 -0.03 -16.81
N SER A 72 -9.38 0.12 -18.09
CA SER A 72 -10.47 0.94 -18.60
C SER A 72 -11.87 0.39 -18.27
N THR A 73 -11.98 -0.91 -17.96
CA THR A 73 -13.23 -1.51 -17.48
C THR A 73 -13.51 -1.22 -16.00
N LEU A 74 -12.53 -0.65 -15.28
CA LEU A 74 -12.67 -0.27 -13.88
C LEU A 74 -12.92 1.23 -13.67
N LEU A 75 -13.12 2.02 -14.71
CA LEU A 75 -13.47 3.42 -14.52
C LEU A 75 -14.77 3.56 -13.67
N PRO A 76 -14.93 4.67 -12.92
CA PRO A 76 -16.05 4.84 -11.99
C PRO A 76 -17.44 4.68 -12.61
N ASP A 77 -17.60 5.03 -13.88
CA ASP A 77 -18.82 4.88 -14.66
C ASP A 77 -19.17 3.42 -15.03
N LYS A 78 -18.23 2.50 -14.85
CA LYS A 78 -18.36 1.08 -15.23
C LYS A 78 -18.35 0.13 -14.03
N THR A 79 -18.20 0.65 -12.82
CA THR A 79 -18.08 -0.15 -11.60
C THR A 79 -18.93 0.40 -10.49
N VAL A 80 -19.28 -0.46 -9.55
CA VAL A 80 -20.07 -0.11 -8.37
C VAL A 80 -19.18 -0.21 -7.15
N SER A 81 -19.00 0.90 -6.43
CA SER A 81 -18.21 0.93 -5.19
C SER A 81 -19.10 0.98 -3.96
N ILE A 82 -18.61 0.44 -2.83
CA ILE A 82 -19.33 0.49 -1.54
C ILE A 82 -19.67 1.93 -1.18
N ALA A 83 -18.72 2.86 -1.33
CA ALA A 83 -18.94 4.27 -1.04
C ALA A 83 -20.02 4.91 -1.93
N GLY A 84 -20.10 4.51 -3.22
CA GLY A 84 -21.16 4.94 -4.13
C GLY A 84 -22.53 4.44 -3.69
N ILE A 85 -22.63 3.15 -3.38
CA ILE A 85 -23.89 2.53 -2.91
C ILE A 85 -24.40 3.21 -1.63
N LEU A 86 -23.53 3.40 -0.63
CA LEU A 86 -23.90 4.03 0.65
C LEU A 86 -24.28 5.50 0.48
N LYS A 87 -23.72 6.19 -0.50
CA LYS A 87 -24.08 7.56 -0.84
C LYS A 87 -25.48 7.65 -1.46
N GLU A 88 -25.83 6.70 -2.34
CA GLU A 88 -27.14 6.62 -2.98
C GLU A 88 -28.21 6.05 -2.03
N ASN A 89 -27.83 5.13 -1.16
CA ASN A 89 -28.72 4.43 -0.24
C ASN A 89 -28.16 4.49 1.21
N PRO A 90 -28.31 5.62 1.91
CA PRO A 90 -27.74 5.79 3.25
C PRO A 90 -28.33 4.87 4.34
N SER A 91 -29.42 4.17 4.06
CA SER A 91 -30.05 3.21 4.96
C SER A 91 -29.37 1.84 5.00
N LEU A 92 -28.49 1.55 4.02
CA LEU A 92 -27.75 0.30 3.97
C LEU A 92 -26.56 0.37 4.93
N ASP A 93 -26.22 -0.78 5.51
CA ASP A 93 -24.96 -0.93 6.22
C ASP A 93 -23.82 -1.35 5.26
N PHE A 94 -22.60 -1.41 5.81
CA PHE A 94 -21.42 -1.78 5.03
C PHE A 94 -21.51 -3.20 4.44
N GLU A 95 -22.03 -4.16 5.19
CA GLU A 95 -22.11 -5.56 4.75
C GLU A 95 -23.12 -5.73 3.61
N GLN A 96 -24.25 -5.03 3.69
CA GLN A 96 -25.25 -5.01 2.62
C GLN A 96 -24.70 -4.35 1.34
N ALA A 97 -24.03 -3.20 1.47
CA ALA A 97 -23.42 -2.52 0.34
C ALA A 97 -22.26 -3.32 -0.27
N LYS A 98 -21.51 -4.04 0.54
CA LYS A 98 -20.40 -4.90 0.12
C LYS A 98 -20.85 -5.98 -0.86
N GLU A 99 -21.97 -6.65 -0.60
CA GLU A 99 -22.48 -7.70 -1.50
C GLU A 99 -22.90 -7.18 -2.89
N MET A 100 -23.26 -5.91 -2.98
CA MET A 100 -23.64 -5.26 -4.23
C MET A 100 -22.44 -4.67 -4.99
N ALA A 101 -21.29 -4.51 -4.30
CA ALA A 101 -20.12 -3.87 -4.87
C ALA A 101 -19.36 -4.78 -5.85
N THR A 102 -18.62 -4.15 -6.77
CA THR A 102 -17.75 -4.86 -7.71
C THR A 102 -16.70 -5.67 -6.97
N LYS A 103 -16.67 -6.98 -7.22
CA LYS A 103 -15.65 -7.92 -6.71
C LYS A 103 -14.47 -7.94 -7.67
N LEU A 104 -13.25 -7.81 -7.14
CA LEU A 104 -12.07 -7.71 -8.00
C LEU A 104 -10.83 -8.35 -7.37
N ARG A 105 -9.90 -8.75 -8.24
CA ARG A 105 -8.54 -9.18 -7.89
C ARG A 105 -7.55 -8.30 -8.59
N VAL A 106 -6.62 -7.71 -7.82
CA VAL A 106 -5.59 -6.81 -8.33
C VAL A 106 -4.21 -7.35 -7.99
N HIS A 107 -3.34 -7.38 -8.98
CA HIS A 107 -1.93 -7.65 -8.79
C HIS A 107 -1.15 -6.34 -8.85
N CYS A 108 -0.33 -6.10 -7.85
CA CYS A 108 0.49 -4.89 -7.72
C CYS A 108 1.88 -5.22 -7.18
N GLN A 109 2.77 -4.25 -7.21
CA GLN A 109 4.09 -4.30 -6.61
C GLN A 109 4.06 -3.57 -5.27
N MET A 110 4.81 -4.08 -4.32
CA MET A 110 5.08 -3.40 -3.07
C MET A 110 6.15 -2.33 -3.30
N GLN A 111 5.89 -1.14 -2.83
CA GLN A 111 6.83 -0.01 -2.85
C GLN A 111 6.86 0.63 -1.47
N GLU A 112 7.86 1.43 -1.25
CA GLU A 112 8.00 2.23 -0.06
C GLU A 112 7.48 3.65 -0.29
N TYR A 113 6.71 4.15 0.67
CA TYR A 113 6.43 5.58 0.80
C TYR A 113 7.14 6.10 2.03
N VAL A 114 7.97 7.10 1.85
CA VAL A 114 8.74 7.72 2.92
C VAL A 114 8.23 9.14 3.13
N ARG A 115 7.97 9.48 4.39
CA ARG A 115 7.72 10.85 4.83
C ARG A 115 8.60 11.17 6.03
N MET A 116 8.92 12.44 6.22
CA MET A 116 9.49 12.93 7.47
C MET A 116 8.37 13.25 8.46
N ASP A 117 8.54 12.89 9.72
CA ASP A 117 7.69 13.37 10.80
C ASP A 117 8.07 14.80 11.24
N ASP A 118 7.34 15.33 12.22
CA ASP A 118 7.58 16.69 12.75
C ASP A 118 8.94 16.82 13.46
N ASN A 119 9.57 15.71 13.82
CA ASN A 119 10.91 15.64 14.45
C ASN A 119 12.03 15.41 13.42
N GLY A 120 11.71 15.33 12.13
CA GLY A 120 12.66 15.04 11.06
C GLY A 120 13.05 13.57 10.98
N GLN A 121 12.29 12.65 11.62
CA GLN A 121 12.52 11.21 11.51
C GLN A 121 11.82 10.65 10.28
N GLU A 122 12.49 9.72 9.61
CA GLU A 122 11.95 9.01 8.45
C GLU A 122 10.88 8.00 8.89
N ILE A 123 9.66 8.19 8.44
CA ILE A 123 8.57 7.21 8.56
C ILE A 123 8.39 6.52 7.22
N SER A 124 8.67 5.22 7.19
CA SER A 124 8.52 4.38 6.01
C SER A 124 7.26 3.52 6.12
N MET A 125 6.50 3.44 5.04
CA MET A 125 5.28 2.64 4.94
C MET A 125 5.25 1.87 3.62
N ALA A 126 4.74 0.64 3.65
CA ALA A 126 4.46 -0.11 2.44
C ALA A 126 3.28 0.50 1.67
N THR A 127 3.49 0.75 0.39
CA THR A 127 2.46 1.15 -0.57
C THR A 127 2.38 0.15 -1.71
N PHE A 128 1.28 0.19 -2.45
CA PHE A 128 0.99 -0.80 -3.48
C PHE A 128 0.65 -0.08 -4.77
N LYS A 129 1.39 -0.40 -5.83
CA LYS A 129 1.23 0.25 -7.12
C LYS A 129 1.11 -0.77 -8.24
N THR A 130 0.17 -0.52 -9.14
CA THR A 130 0.11 -1.27 -10.39
C THR A 130 0.94 -0.55 -11.44
N SER A 131 1.87 -1.27 -12.07
CA SER A 131 2.58 -0.75 -13.23
C SER A 131 2.29 -1.59 -14.49
N LEU A 132 2.37 -2.91 -14.34
CA LEU A 132 2.08 -3.90 -15.36
C LEU A 132 1.08 -4.94 -14.84
N GLY A 133 0.63 -4.78 -13.60
CA GLY A 133 -0.25 -5.73 -12.91
C GLY A 133 -1.62 -5.81 -13.55
N GLY A 134 -2.11 -7.03 -13.64
CA GLY A 134 -3.45 -7.29 -14.10
C GLY A 134 -4.50 -6.97 -13.06
N VAL A 135 -5.65 -6.56 -13.53
CA VAL A 135 -6.88 -6.53 -12.76
C VAL A 135 -7.85 -7.52 -13.36
N THR A 136 -8.65 -8.14 -12.51
CA THR A 136 -9.72 -9.05 -12.93
C THR A 136 -10.98 -8.70 -12.15
N ILE A 137 -12.05 -8.38 -12.84
CA ILE A 137 -13.38 -8.28 -12.25
C ILE A 137 -13.90 -9.70 -12.08
N ILE A 138 -14.42 -10.00 -10.89
CA ILE A 138 -14.97 -11.33 -10.55
C ILE A 138 -16.49 -11.18 -10.61
N ASP A 139 -17.03 -11.42 -11.79
CA ASP A 139 -18.43 -11.17 -12.16
C ASP A 139 -19.27 -12.45 -12.31
N SER A 140 -18.64 -13.60 -12.20
CA SER A 140 -19.33 -14.89 -12.41
C SER A 140 -19.02 -15.89 -11.31
N ALA A 141 -19.95 -16.81 -11.07
CA ALA A 141 -19.79 -17.93 -10.13
C ALA A 141 -18.66 -18.90 -10.53
N ASP A 142 -18.25 -18.88 -11.80
CA ASP A 142 -17.16 -19.73 -12.30
C ASP A 142 -15.77 -19.26 -11.88
N LYS A 143 -15.64 -18.01 -11.41
CA LYS A 143 -14.39 -17.46 -10.89
C LYS A 143 -14.41 -17.55 -9.36
N PRO A 144 -13.56 -18.37 -8.76
CA PRO A 144 -13.51 -18.47 -7.30
C PRO A 144 -13.12 -17.11 -6.71
N PHE A 145 -13.92 -16.63 -5.77
CA PHE A 145 -13.68 -15.40 -5.01
C PHE A 145 -13.30 -15.76 -3.58
N ASN A 146 -12.09 -15.41 -3.18
CA ASN A 146 -11.57 -15.61 -1.83
C ASN A 146 -10.93 -14.31 -1.34
N PRO A 147 -11.71 -13.45 -0.65
CA PRO A 147 -11.24 -12.16 -0.20
C PRO A 147 -10.02 -12.29 0.72
N ARG A 148 -8.87 -11.77 0.25
CA ARG A 148 -7.60 -11.80 0.98
C ARG A 148 -6.61 -10.80 0.42
N PHE A 149 -5.69 -10.37 1.25
CA PHE A 149 -4.55 -9.55 0.85
C PHE A 149 -3.28 -10.32 1.14
N THR A 150 -2.53 -10.66 0.10
CA THR A 150 -1.32 -11.48 0.21
C THR A 150 -0.14 -10.85 -0.53
N PHE A 151 1.07 -11.27 -0.18
CA PHE A 151 2.28 -10.96 -0.94
C PHE A 151 3.15 -12.19 -1.17
N ASP A 152 4.00 -12.08 -2.21
CA ASP A 152 5.06 -13.02 -2.57
C ASP A 152 6.24 -12.20 -3.07
N ALA A 153 7.39 -12.30 -2.41
CA ALA A 153 8.56 -11.48 -2.73
C ALA A 153 9.89 -12.19 -2.49
N ASP A 154 10.83 -11.95 -3.41
CA ASP A 154 12.25 -12.22 -3.18
C ASP A 154 12.84 -11.01 -2.43
N VAL A 155 13.37 -11.23 -1.24
CA VAL A 155 13.81 -10.18 -0.32
C VAL A 155 15.28 -10.37 0.05
N TYR A 156 16.08 -9.31 -0.09
CA TYR A 156 17.41 -9.24 0.50
C TYR A 156 17.28 -8.91 1.98
N LEU A 157 17.83 -9.73 2.85
CA LEU A 157 17.73 -9.62 4.29
C LEU A 157 18.74 -8.59 4.83
N ASN A 158 18.27 -7.41 5.19
CA ASN A 158 19.09 -6.32 5.71
C ASN A 158 19.33 -6.43 7.21
N ALA A 159 18.28 -6.71 7.98
CA ALA A 159 18.35 -6.94 9.43
C ALA A 159 17.23 -7.87 9.89
N ILE A 160 17.51 -8.64 10.92
CA ILE A 160 16.54 -9.50 11.61
C ILE A 160 16.65 -9.22 13.10
N SER A 161 15.56 -8.98 13.77
CA SER A 161 15.52 -8.70 15.21
C SER A 161 14.28 -9.29 15.88
N PRO A 162 14.42 -9.87 17.07
CA PRO A 162 13.28 -10.27 17.88
C PRO A 162 12.59 -9.03 18.46
N PHE A 163 11.28 -9.12 18.67
CA PHE A 163 10.51 -8.16 19.45
C PHE A 163 9.31 -8.85 20.07
N GLU A 164 8.67 -8.19 21.01
CA GLU A 164 7.47 -8.69 21.68
C GLU A 164 6.24 -7.85 21.27
N GLN A 165 5.15 -8.51 20.95
CA GLN A 165 3.88 -7.88 20.64
C GLN A 165 2.74 -8.65 21.32
N ALA A 166 1.96 -7.96 22.13
CA ALA A 166 0.86 -8.55 22.90
C ALA A 166 1.24 -9.80 23.72
N GLY A 167 2.43 -9.80 24.33
CA GLY A 167 2.94 -10.92 25.12
C GLY A 167 3.46 -12.11 24.30
N GLN A 168 3.58 -11.97 22.98
CA GLN A 168 4.10 -13.01 22.09
C GLN A 168 5.42 -12.57 21.46
N GLN A 169 6.39 -13.47 21.44
CA GLN A 169 7.62 -13.25 20.69
C GLN A 169 7.36 -13.26 19.21
N ARG A 170 7.91 -12.27 18.51
CA ARG A 170 7.83 -12.08 17.06
C ARG A 170 9.22 -11.74 16.51
N ALA A 171 9.40 -11.87 15.22
CA ALA A 171 10.59 -11.39 14.51
C ALA A 171 10.21 -10.25 13.57
N ARG A 172 11.06 -9.21 13.55
CA ARG A 172 11.03 -8.17 12.54
C ARG A 172 12.14 -8.42 11.55
N VAL A 173 11.78 -8.42 10.27
CA VAL A 173 12.71 -8.57 9.15
C VAL A 173 12.70 -7.28 8.35
N GLU A 174 13.83 -6.58 8.33
CA GLU A 174 14.04 -5.48 7.41
C GLU A 174 14.51 -6.03 6.08
N GLY A 175 13.67 -5.93 5.08
CA GLY A 175 13.93 -6.46 3.75
C GLY A 175 14.16 -5.35 2.72
N ILE A 176 15.00 -5.62 1.72
CA ILE A 176 15.23 -4.74 0.59
C ILE A 176 14.81 -5.48 -0.69
N LEU A 177 14.00 -4.79 -1.50
CA LEU A 177 13.65 -5.20 -2.85
C LEU A 177 14.25 -4.18 -3.83
N LEU A 178 14.50 -4.59 -5.06
CA LEU A 178 14.90 -3.68 -6.13
C LEU A 178 13.73 -3.47 -7.08
N GLU A 179 13.41 -2.22 -7.36
CA GLU A 179 12.46 -1.82 -8.40
C GLU A 179 13.08 -2.02 -9.79
N TYR A 180 12.28 -1.94 -10.84
CA TYR A 180 12.73 -2.11 -12.23
C TYR A 180 13.85 -1.15 -12.66
N ASP A 181 13.86 0.08 -12.11
CA ASP A 181 14.88 1.11 -12.34
C ASP A 181 16.14 0.92 -11.47
N GLY A 182 16.16 -0.14 -10.67
CA GLY A 182 17.22 -0.45 -9.73
C GLY A 182 17.22 0.41 -8.47
N CYS A 183 16.15 1.17 -8.20
CA CYS A 183 15.97 1.85 -6.93
C CYS A 183 15.63 0.83 -5.83
N ALA A 184 16.19 0.98 -4.65
CA ALA A 184 15.85 0.12 -3.52
C ALA A 184 14.54 0.56 -2.86
N THR A 185 13.76 -0.43 -2.45
CA THR A 185 12.58 -0.29 -1.60
C THR A 185 12.86 -1.02 -0.29
N LYS A 186 12.84 -0.29 0.83
CA LYS A 186 12.97 -0.88 2.17
C LYS A 186 11.61 -1.18 2.74
N LEU A 187 11.37 -2.40 3.16
CA LEU A 187 10.12 -2.82 3.78
C LEU A 187 10.39 -3.55 5.09
N SER A 188 9.52 -3.33 6.06
CA SER A 188 9.52 -4.07 7.32
C SER A 188 8.46 -5.16 7.27
N PHE A 189 8.88 -6.39 7.55
CA PHE A 189 8.03 -7.56 7.64
C PHE A 189 8.02 -8.05 9.08
N THR A 190 6.91 -8.65 9.51
CA THR A 190 6.77 -9.24 10.85
C THR A 190 6.48 -10.74 10.72
N SER A 191 7.00 -11.54 11.62
CA SER A 191 6.66 -12.97 11.66
C SER A 191 5.24 -13.19 12.18
N THR A 192 4.66 -14.35 11.89
CA THR A 192 3.58 -14.91 12.72
C THR A 192 4.19 -15.63 13.94
N PRO A 193 3.40 -15.99 14.96
CA PRO A 193 3.88 -16.85 16.05
C PRO A 193 4.44 -18.20 15.56
N GLU A 194 3.88 -18.74 14.48
CA GLU A 194 4.28 -20.04 13.91
C GLU A 194 5.60 -19.95 13.11
N THR A 195 5.95 -18.77 12.61
CA THR A 195 7.14 -18.59 11.76
C THR A 195 8.33 -17.97 12.50
N VAL A 196 8.15 -17.49 13.75
CA VAL A 196 9.17 -16.74 14.49
C VAL A 196 10.44 -17.55 14.72
N ASP A 197 10.33 -18.79 15.18
CA ASP A 197 11.50 -19.62 15.49
C ASP A 197 12.29 -19.96 14.24
N PHE A 198 11.58 -20.25 13.13
CA PHE A 198 12.23 -20.49 11.85
C PHE A 198 12.99 -19.27 11.35
N ILE A 199 12.38 -18.08 11.44
CA ILE A 199 13.00 -16.83 10.98
C ILE A 199 14.22 -16.49 11.84
N LEU A 200 14.10 -16.52 13.17
CA LEU A 200 15.21 -16.19 14.06
C LEU A 200 16.35 -17.22 14.01
N GLY A 201 16.05 -18.49 13.70
CA GLY A 201 17.05 -19.55 13.62
C GLY A 201 17.72 -19.72 12.26
N ASN A 202 17.10 -19.27 11.16
CA ASN A 202 17.59 -19.60 9.83
C ASN A 202 17.83 -18.37 8.92
N PHE A 203 17.22 -17.22 9.20
CA PHE A 203 17.43 -16.04 8.34
C PHE A 203 18.80 -15.42 8.64
N GLU A 204 19.58 -15.16 7.58
CA GLU A 204 20.90 -14.59 7.68
C GLU A 204 20.98 -13.27 6.90
N LYS A 205 21.54 -12.24 7.56
CA LYS A 205 21.76 -10.93 6.94
C LYS A 205 22.66 -11.08 5.71
N GLY A 206 22.30 -10.39 4.63
CA GLY A 206 23.04 -10.41 3.38
C GLY A 206 22.59 -11.48 2.38
N MET A 207 21.75 -12.40 2.83
CA MET A 207 21.17 -13.42 1.97
C MET A 207 19.86 -12.94 1.34
N THR A 208 19.46 -13.62 0.28
CA THR A 208 18.17 -13.44 -0.37
C THR A 208 17.29 -14.65 -0.12
N THR A 209 16.03 -14.41 0.23
CA THR A 209 15.04 -15.50 0.35
C THR A 209 13.70 -15.06 -0.22
N ARG A 210 12.89 -16.03 -0.62
CA ARG A 210 11.50 -15.78 -0.98
C ARG A 210 10.63 -15.96 0.23
N ILE A 211 9.84 -14.92 0.51
CA ILE A 211 8.85 -14.91 1.59
C ILE A 211 7.46 -14.69 1.02
N THR A 212 6.48 -15.33 1.64
CA THR A 212 5.05 -15.15 1.34
C THR A 212 4.30 -14.80 2.61
N GLY A 213 3.21 -14.09 2.48
CA GLY A 213 2.45 -13.72 3.67
C GLY A 213 1.23 -12.87 3.39
N ASP A 214 0.69 -12.33 4.47
CA ASP A 214 -0.52 -11.53 4.47
C ASP A 214 -0.19 -10.03 4.62
N VAL A 215 -0.99 -9.21 3.93
CA VAL A 215 -0.96 -7.76 4.11
C VAL A 215 -2.07 -7.39 5.09
N ILE A 216 -1.71 -7.19 6.33
CA ILE A 216 -2.64 -6.79 7.39
C ILE A 216 -2.92 -5.30 7.27
N SER A 217 -4.20 -4.93 7.27
CA SER A 217 -4.63 -3.54 7.29
C SER A 217 -5.94 -3.45 8.04
N ILE A 218 -5.86 -3.04 9.29
CA ILE A 218 -7.01 -2.97 10.19
C ILE A 218 -7.08 -1.58 10.79
N ALA A 219 -8.27 -0.97 10.74
CA ALA A 219 -8.60 0.23 11.50
C ALA A 219 -9.31 -0.19 12.79
N GLU A 220 -8.63 -0.12 13.91
CA GLU A 220 -9.21 -0.37 15.23
C GLU A 220 -9.77 0.92 15.82
N ARG A 221 -11.03 0.89 16.22
CA ARG A 221 -11.67 1.99 16.93
C ARG A 221 -11.69 1.66 18.41
N LYS A 222 -10.93 2.41 19.21
CA LYS A 222 -10.92 2.28 20.67
C LYS A 222 -11.62 3.46 21.30
N GLU A 223 -12.54 3.19 22.23
CA GLU A 223 -13.15 4.24 23.03
C GLU A 223 -12.07 4.79 23.99
N LYS A 224 -11.86 6.10 23.96
CA LYS A 224 -11.04 6.76 24.97
C LYS A 224 -11.80 6.71 26.28
N SER A 225 -11.16 6.19 27.32
CA SER A 225 -11.71 6.24 28.67
C SER A 225 -12.02 7.70 29.01
N ALA A 226 -13.30 8.04 29.07
CA ALA A 226 -13.71 9.34 29.56
C ALA A 226 -13.23 9.46 31.01
N ASN A 227 -12.41 10.46 31.31
CA ASN A 227 -12.13 10.83 32.68
C ASN A 227 -13.45 11.28 33.33
N VAL A 228 -14.12 10.35 34.00
CA VAL A 228 -15.36 10.60 34.69
C VAL A 228 -15.05 11.32 36.00
N GLY A 229 -14.73 12.59 35.90
CA GLY A 229 -14.51 13.48 37.03
C GLY A 229 -15.38 14.72 36.87
N GLY A 230 -16.68 14.62 37.16
CA GLY A 230 -17.54 15.79 37.10
C GLY A 230 -19.02 15.46 37.32
N PHE A 231 -19.71 16.34 38.05
CA PHE A 231 -21.15 16.34 38.18
C PHE A 231 -21.74 16.98 36.92
N GLY A 232 -22.47 16.20 36.11
CA GLY A 232 -23.08 16.73 34.88
C GLY A 232 -23.41 15.67 33.84
N ARG A 233 -23.75 16.13 32.63
CA ARG A 233 -24.07 15.28 31.47
C ARG A 233 -22.86 14.43 31.12
N LYS A 234 -23.02 13.12 30.96
CA LYS A 234 -21.91 12.25 30.48
C LYS A 234 -21.41 12.79 29.13
N PRO A 235 -20.09 13.05 29.00
CA PRO A 235 -19.56 13.43 27.70
C PRO A 235 -19.82 12.33 26.67
N GLU A 236 -20.01 12.72 25.42
CA GLU A 236 -20.09 11.74 24.34
C GLU A 236 -18.78 10.95 24.27
N PRO A 237 -18.86 9.64 24.03
CA PRO A 237 -17.65 8.82 23.98
C PRO A 237 -16.72 9.30 22.84
N GLU A 238 -15.51 9.70 23.19
CA GLU A 238 -14.46 9.97 22.21
C GLU A 238 -13.84 8.67 21.77
N TYR A 239 -13.58 8.54 20.47
CA TYR A 239 -12.95 7.36 19.88
C TYR A 239 -11.61 7.72 19.29
N GLU A 240 -10.63 6.84 19.52
CA GLU A 240 -9.34 6.86 18.83
C GLU A 240 -9.33 5.77 17.75
N VAL A 241 -8.93 6.13 16.54
CA VAL A 241 -8.76 5.17 15.45
C VAL A 241 -7.28 4.87 15.31
N THR A 242 -6.90 3.64 15.60
CA THR A 242 -5.54 3.13 15.41
C THR A 242 -5.49 2.28 14.15
N PHE A 243 -4.50 2.54 13.29
CA PHE A 243 -4.30 1.77 12.08
C PHE A 243 -3.16 0.78 12.27
N VAL A 244 -3.45 -0.51 12.13
CA VAL A 244 -2.45 -1.57 12.08
C VAL A 244 -2.16 -1.88 10.62
N ASN A 245 -0.93 -1.68 10.20
CA ASN A 245 -0.47 -1.92 8.82
C ASN A 245 0.81 -2.74 8.87
N GLU A 246 0.71 -4.03 8.56
CA GLU A 246 1.83 -4.97 8.63
C GLU A 246 1.93 -5.82 7.36
N LEU A 247 3.16 -6.19 6.99
CA LEU A 247 3.46 -7.27 6.05
C LEU A 247 3.86 -8.48 6.88
N GLN A 248 2.93 -9.42 7.06
CA GLN A 248 3.10 -10.55 7.97
C GLN A 248 3.59 -11.79 7.22
N ILE A 249 4.77 -12.29 7.56
CA ILE A 249 5.34 -13.49 6.93
C ILE A 249 4.62 -14.73 7.47
N CYS A 250 3.92 -15.44 6.58
CA CYS A 250 3.24 -16.69 6.87
C CYS A 250 4.02 -17.91 6.36
N GLY A 251 5.03 -17.70 5.49
CA GLY A 251 5.81 -18.77 4.91
C GLY A 251 6.83 -18.27 3.89
N GLY A 252 7.33 -19.18 3.07
CA GLY A 252 8.31 -18.91 2.02
C GLY A 252 8.97 -20.19 1.55
N THR A 253 10.04 -20.08 0.75
CA THR A 253 10.78 -21.27 0.28
C THR A 253 11.67 -21.89 1.37
N GLY A 254 12.02 -21.12 2.41
CA GLY A 254 12.99 -21.52 3.42
C GLY A 254 14.43 -21.63 2.89
N ILE A 255 14.66 -21.28 1.61
CA ILE A 255 15.96 -21.37 0.97
C ILE A 255 16.62 -19.99 1.02
N MET A 256 17.82 -19.92 1.60
CA MET A 256 18.67 -18.76 1.57
C MET A 256 19.64 -18.85 0.38
N VAL A 257 19.72 -17.81 -0.41
CA VAL A 257 20.57 -17.74 -1.59
C VAL A 257 21.51 -16.54 -1.46
N ASP A 258 22.80 -16.78 -1.63
CA ASP A 258 23.81 -15.72 -1.74
C ASP A 258 23.81 -15.09 -3.15
N GLU A 259 24.61 -14.04 -3.33
CA GLU A 259 24.72 -13.34 -4.62
C GLU A 259 25.28 -14.21 -5.76
N ASN A 260 26.06 -15.25 -5.46
CA ASN A 260 26.64 -16.16 -6.44
C ASN A 260 25.67 -17.27 -6.85
N SER A 261 24.76 -17.61 -5.95
CA SER A 261 23.74 -18.66 -6.15
C SER A 261 22.42 -18.13 -6.69
N GLY A 262 22.38 -16.87 -7.13
CA GLY A 262 21.20 -16.24 -7.72
C GLY A 262 20.46 -15.26 -6.79
N GLY A 263 21.00 -14.93 -5.62
CA GLY A 263 20.50 -13.85 -4.77
C GLY A 263 20.66 -12.45 -5.38
N PHE A 264 20.23 -11.43 -4.66
CA PHE A 264 20.52 -10.05 -5.02
C PHE A 264 22.03 -9.79 -4.87
N LYS A 265 22.60 -9.09 -5.84
CA LYS A 265 24.00 -8.66 -5.76
C LYS A 265 24.13 -7.55 -4.74
N THR A 266 25.06 -7.68 -3.81
CA THR A 266 25.32 -6.69 -2.75
C THR A 266 25.60 -5.30 -3.35
N GLU A 267 26.32 -5.22 -4.46
CA GLU A 267 26.59 -3.95 -5.16
C GLU A 267 25.30 -3.31 -5.70
N ALA A 268 24.41 -4.09 -6.32
CA ALA A 268 23.13 -3.59 -6.81
C ALA A 268 22.24 -3.08 -5.66
N ILE A 269 22.31 -3.72 -4.48
CA ILE A 269 21.59 -3.23 -3.28
C ILE A 269 22.17 -1.88 -2.82
N LYS A 270 23.51 -1.72 -2.79
CA LYS A 270 24.14 -0.44 -2.40
C LYS A 270 23.78 0.69 -3.37
N GLU A 271 23.90 0.44 -4.67
CA GLU A 271 23.51 1.41 -5.71
C GLU A 271 22.01 1.79 -5.60
N GLY A 272 21.16 0.79 -5.36
CA GLY A 272 19.73 1.01 -5.19
C GLY A 272 19.40 1.86 -3.95
N LEU A 273 20.13 1.69 -2.86
CA LEU A 273 20.00 2.51 -1.65
C LEU A 273 20.43 3.97 -1.87
N VAL A 274 21.48 4.22 -2.66
CA VAL A 274 21.87 5.58 -3.06
C VAL A 274 20.75 6.22 -3.87
N LYS A 275 20.23 5.56 -4.90
CA LYS A 275 19.10 6.06 -5.70
C LYS A 275 17.85 6.33 -4.84
N ARG A 276 17.58 5.50 -3.82
CA ARG A 276 16.50 5.71 -2.87
C ARG A 276 16.69 7.03 -2.10
N THR A 277 17.89 7.26 -1.59
CA THR A 277 18.20 8.49 -0.85
C THR A 277 17.99 9.73 -1.72
N ASP A 278 18.47 9.71 -2.96
CA ASP A 278 18.30 10.81 -3.92
C ASP A 278 16.82 11.06 -4.22
N LYS A 279 16.03 10.00 -4.40
CA LYS A 279 14.58 10.09 -4.66
C LYS A 279 13.82 10.70 -3.47
N ILE A 280 14.18 10.34 -2.25
CA ILE A 280 13.61 10.92 -1.03
C ILE A 280 13.94 12.42 -0.92
N ALA A 281 15.20 12.78 -1.15
CA ALA A 281 15.63 14.18 -1.11
C ALA A 281 14.88 15.04 -2.14
N GLN A 282 14.70 14.56 -3.36
CA GLN A 282 13.93 15.24 -4.42
C GLN A 282 12.46 15.43 -4.02
N ASN A 283 11.83 14.40 -3.46
CA ASN A 283 10.43 14.48 -3.03
C ASN A 283 10.22 15.47 -1.87
N THR A 284 11.17 15.54 -0.93
CA THR A 284 11.13 16.48 0.19
C THR A 284 11.27 17.94 -0.30
N GLN A 285 12.14 18.19 -1.28
CA GLN A 285 12.27 19.52 -1.88
C GLN A 285 11.01 19.94 -2.65
N ALA A 286 10.40 19.03 -3.40
CA ALA A 286 9.16 19.29 -4.15
C ALA A 286 7.98 19.61 -3.22
N SER A 287 7.87 18.96 -2.07
CA SER A 287 6.80 19.25 -1.09
C SER A 287 6.98 20.62 -0.42
N ASN A 288 8.20 21.04 -0.15
CA ASN A 288 8.49 22.35 0.44
C ASN A 288 8.22 23.52 -0.53
N THR A 289 8.39 23.32 -1.84
CA THR A 289 8.08 24.35 -2.85
C THR A 289 6.59 24.52 -3.11
N THR A 290 5.77 23.50 -2.83
CA THR A 290 4.31 23.59 -3.03
C THR A 290 3.60 24.28 -1.85
N SER A 291 4.17 24.22 -0.65
CA SER A 291 3.62 24.90 0.55
C SER A 291 3.87 26.39 0.59
N THR A 292 4.78 26.93 -0.25
CA THR A 292 5.08 28.37 -0.32
C THR A 292 4.25 29.15 -1.35
N LYS A 293 3.39 28.50 -2.13
CA LYS A 293 2.40 29.20 -2.97
C LYS A 293 1.13 29.50 -2.17
N GLY A 294 1.25 30.52 -1.34
CA GLY A 294 0.34 31.59 -0.99
C GLY A 294 -1.13 31.26 -0.86
N PHE A 295 -1.63 31.05 0.35
CA PHE A 295 -2.89 31.67 0.74
C PHE A 295 -2.59 33.14 1.10
N ALA A 296 -2.66 34.02 0.10
CA ALA A 296 -2.79 35.44 0.34
C ALA A 296 -4.21 35.65 0.90
N THR A 297 -4.32 35.72 2.21
CA THR A 297 -5.51 36.24 2.89
C THR A 297 -5.63 37.73 2.54
N GLN A 298 -6.56 38.07 1.66
CA GLN A 298 -7.05 39.44 1.54
C GLN A 298 -7.65 39.86 2.89
N PRO A 299 -7.28 41.00 3.44
CA PRO A 299 -7.96 41.57 4.61
C PRO A 299 -9.32 42.09 4.15
N THR A 300 -10.39 41.42 4.52
CA THR A 300 -11.73 41.98 4.45
C THR A 300 -11.90 43.01 5.55
N GLN A 301 -11.71 44.29 5.24
CA GLN A 301 -12.31 45.40 5.99
C GLN A 301 -13.83 45.33 5.78
N SER A 302 -14.56 45.17 6.83
CA SER A 302 -15.95 45.60 6.89
C SER A 302 -16.32 45.98 8.33
N THR A 303 -16.00 47.20 8.67
CA THR A 303 -16.68 47.92 9.74
C THR A 303 -18.07 48.32 9.29
N LYS A 304 -19.10 47.70 9.85
CA LYS A 304 -20.42 48.33 9.97
C LYS A 304 -20.84 48.35 11.43
N LYS A 305 -20.69 49.58 12.00
CA LYS A 305 -21.38 50.01 13.22
C LYS A 305 -22.87 49.94 12.96
N PHE A 306 -23.62 49.26 13.78
CA PHE A 306 -25.03 49.53 14.03
C PHE A 306 -25.13 50.14 15.43
N ALA A 307 -25.56 51.42 15.44
CA ALA A 307 -26.15 52.04 16.61
C ALA A 307 -27.61 51.67 16.65
N PHE A 308 -28.12 51.19 17.77
CA PHE A 308 -29.28 51.54 18.57
C PHE A 308 -29.41 50.46 19.68
#